data_e42eee4143dc5c0c956ccd5b2d8c7f01
#
_entry.id   e42eee4143dc5c0c956ccd5b2d8c7f01
#
_cell.length_a   1.000
_cell.length_b   1.000
_cell.length_c   1.000
_cell.angle_alpha   90.00
_cell.angle_beta   90.00
_cell.angle_gamma   90.00
#
_symmetry.space_group_name_H-M   'P 1'
#
loop_
_entity.id
_entity.type
_entity.pdbx_description
1 polymer ?
#
loop_
_entity_poly.entity_id
_entity_poly.type
_entity_poly.pdbx_seq_one_letter_code
_entity_poly.pdbx_strand_id
1 'polypeptide(L)'
;MKEPSYLIRKKVYDALDGNITLNSATLSVYNVVPSSGSYPYIYIYSISNDNTESNKSKYISSITTRIEVITAFDTNTGGQLDCILAMNQITQLLVSQSSYFDLSSDNFNVYGARNNGITYITEDTDTQTLYRAILSFESTVEQTS
;
A
#
# COMPACT_ATOMS: atom_id res chain seq x y z
N MET A 1 -20.31 -13.86 5.30
CA MET A 1 -19.32 -13.11 4.49
C MET A 1 -17.95 -13.23 5.12
N LYS A 2 -16.93 -13.45 4.29
CA LYS A 2 -15.54 -13.47 4.74
C LYS A 2 -14.91 -12.10 4.50
N GLU A 3 -13.91 -11.77 5.29
CA GLU A 3 -13.19 -10.49 5.22
C GLU A 3 -11.86 -10.66 4.48
N PRO A 4 -11.71 -10.09 3.27
CA PRO A 4 -10.51 -10.30 2.46
C PRO A 4 -9.42 -9.23 2.61
N SER A 5 -9.60 -8.22 3.46
CA SER A 5 -8.66 -7.07 3.53
C SER A 5 -7.22 -7.50 3.81
N TYR A 6 -7.02 -8.45 4.72
CA TYR A 6 -5.67 -8.93 5.05
C TYR A 6 -5.02 -9.67 3.89
N LEU A 7 -5.81 -10.34 3.05
CA LEU A 7 -5.31 -11.03 1.87
C LEU A 7 -4.82 -10.05 0.81
N ILE A 8 -5.58 -8.98 0.58
CA ILE A 8 -5.17 -7.89 -0.32
C ILE A 8 -3.89 -7.24 0.21
N ARG A 9 -3.85 -6.92 1.50
CA ARG A 9 -2.67 -6.33 2.11
C ARG A 9 -1.44 -7.23 1.96
N LYS A 10 -1.61 -8.54 2.14
CA LYS A 10 -0.52 -9.49 1.95
C LYS A 10 -0.04 -9.53 0.50
N LYS A 11 -0.95 -9.48 -0.47
CA LYS A 11 -0.58 -9.44 -1.88
C LYS A 11 0.18 -8.15 -2.22
N VAL A 12 -0.23 -7.03 -1.67
CA VAL A 12 0.48 -5.77 -1.83
C VAL A 12 1.87 -5.87 -1.20
N TYR A 13 1.97 -6.42 0.00
CA TYR A 13 3.25 -6.64 0.66
C TYR A 13 4.18 -7.50 -0.20
N ASP A 14 3.69 -8.64 -0.69
CA ASP A 14 4.50 -9.55 -1.51
C ASP A 14 4.96 -8.88 -2.81
N ALA A 15 4.15 -8.00 -3.38
CA ALA A 15 4.51 -7.26 -4.59
C ALA A 15 5.64 -6.24 -4.34
N LEU A 16 5.65 -5.62 -3.17
CA LEU A 16 6.56 -4.51 -2.86
C LEU A 16 7.83 -4.95 -2.14
N ASP A 17 7.74 -5.98 -1.29
CA ASP A 17 8.86 -6.42 -0.47
C ASP A 17 10.06 -6.84 -1.33
N GLY A 18 11.20 -6.19 -1.11
CA GLY A 18 12.41 -6.46 -1.86
C GLY A 18 12.48 -5.84 -3.26
N ASN A 19 11.43 -5.13 -3.70
CA ASN A 19 11.31 -4.64 -5.07
C ASN A 19 11.36 -3.11 -5.20
N ILE A 20 11.47 -2.39 -4.11
CA ILE A 20 11.53 -0.93 -4.12
C ILE A 20 12.89 -0.48 -3.62
N THR A 21 13.56 0.35 -4.42
CA THR A 21 14.90 0.84 -4.08
C THR A 21 14.97 2.36 -4.15
N LEU A 22 15.74 2.93 -3.22
CA LEU A 22 16.12 4.34 -3.24
C LEU A 22 17.61 4.43 -2.94
N ASN A 23 18.35 5.22 -3.75
CA ASN A 23 19.79 5.44 -3.56
C ASN A 23 20.57 4.12 -3.44
N SER A 24 20.21 3.14 -4.27
CA SER A 24 20.82 1.79 -4.32
C SER A 24 20.54 0.92 -3.09
N ALA A 25 19.63 1.34 -2.20
CA ALA A 25 19.21 0.56 -1.04
C ALA A 25 17.78 0.09 -1.19
N THR A 26 17.52 -1.15 -0.81
CA THR A 26 16.16 -1.70 -0.81
C THR A 26 15.40 -1.20 0.41
N LEU A 27 14.20 -0.68 0.20
CA LEU A 27 13.33 -0.22 1.28
C LEU A 27 12.70 -1.40 2.02
N SER A 28 12.67 -1.31 3.35
CA SER A 28 11.89 -2.25 4.16
C SER A 28 10.41 -1.95 4.03
N VAL A 29 9.60 -3.00 3.98
CA VAL A 29 8.15 -2.90 3.92
C VAL A 29 7.56 -3.44 5.21
N TYR A 30 6.78 -2.63 5.91
CA TYR A 30 6.20 -2.98 7.20
C TYR A 30 4.68 -2.96 7.18
N ASN A 31 4.11 -3.89 7.88
CA ASN A 31 2.71 -3.95 8.26
C ASN A 31 2.52 -3.32 9.66
N VAL A 32 3.51 -3.54 10.51
CA VAL A 32 3.67 -2.87 11.80
C VAL A 32 5.10 -2.38 11.88
N VAL A 33 5.29 -1.07 12.02
CA VAL A 33 6.62 -0.48 12.06
C VAL A 33 7.26 -0.77 13.41
N PRO A 34 8.36 -1.52 13.46
CA PRO A 34 9.05 -1.78 14.73
C PRO A 34 9.73 -0.52 15.27
N SER A 35 9.97 -0.47 16.58
CA SER A 35 10.68 0.66 17.19
C SER A 35 12.11 0.82 16.66
N SER A 36 12.70 -0.28 16.15
CA SER A 36 14.03 -0.26 15.51
C SER A 36 13.97 0.08 14.02
N GLY A 37 12.79 0.32 13.47
CA GLY A 37 12.63 0.67 12.06
C GLY A 37 13.35 1.98 11.74
N SER A 38 14.07 2.00 10.61
CA SER A 38 14.82 3.18 10.17
C SER A 38 14.29 3.70 8.85
N TYR A 39 14.31 5.01 8.70
CA TYR A 39 13.94 5.67 7.46
C TYR A 39 14.98 5.46 6.37
N PRO A 40 14.61 5.45 5.08
CA PRO A 40 13.22 5.42 4.59
C PRO A 40 12.60 4.02 4.69
N TYR A 41 11.27 3.96 4.82
CA TYR A 41 10.57 2.68 4.81
C TYR A 41 9.17 2.84 4.18
N ILE A 42 8.54 1.69 3.90
CA ILE A 42 7.18 1.61 3.38
C ILE A 42 6.29 0.99 4.45
N TYR A 43 5.12 1.59 4.68
CA TYR A 43 4.15 1.11 5.65
C TYR A 43 2.83 0.82 4.93
N ILE A 44 2.30 -0.39 5.12
CA ILE A 44 1.07 -0.86 4.47
C ILE A 44 0.02 -1.17 5.54
N TYR A 45 -1.19 -0.64 5.37
CA TYR A 45 -2.29 -0.92 6.28
C TYR A 45 -3.63 -0.86 5.59
N SER A 46 -4.61 -1.58 6.15
CA SER A 46 -5.98 -1.59 5.62
C SER A 46 -6.79 -0.44 6.22
N ILE A 47 -7.60 0.23 5.39
CA ILE A 47 -8.42 1.36 5.80
C ILE A 47 -9.88 0.97 5.93
N SER A 48 -10.44 0.35 4.90
CA SER A 48 -11.87 0.09 4.86
C SER A 48 -12.21 -1.11 4.00
N ASN A 49 -13.35 -1.69 4.30
CA ASN A 49 -14.01 -2.70 3.50
C ASN A 49 -15.47 -2.28 3.39
N ASP A 50 -15.85 -1.77 2.23
CA ASP A 50 -17.21 -1.29 1.99
C ASP A 50 -17.96 -2.28 1.09
N ASN A 51 -19.09 -2.79 1.58
CA ASN A 51 -19.95 -3.65 0.80
C ASN A 51 -20.71 -2.81 -0.21
N THR A 52 -20.49 -3.07 -1.50
CA THR A 52 -21.08 -2.25 -2.57
C THR A 52 -22.33 -2.86 -3.16
N GLU A 53 -22.34 -4.18 -3.42
CA GLU A 53 -23.46 -4.86 -4.07
C GLU A 53 -23.68 -6.24 -3.47
N SER A 54 -23.84 -6.30 -2.15
CA SER A 54 -24.04 -7.58 -1.46
C SER A 54 -25.52 -7.98 -1.46
N ASN A 55 -25.78 -9.27 -1.68
CA ASN A 55 -27.10 -9.86 -1.58
C ASN A 55 -26.95 -11.32 -1.08
N LYS A 56 -28.04 -12.10 -1.14
CA LYS A 56 -28.03 -13.49 -0.63
C LYS A 56 -27.02 -14.40 -1.33
N SER A 57 -26.68 -14.12 -2.59
CA SER A 57 -25.80 -14.96 -3.40
C SER A 57 -24.47 -14.33 -3.74
N LYS A 58 -24.30 -13.03 -3.46
CA LYS A 58 -23.08 -12.30 -3.80
C LYS A 58 -22.65 -11.37 -2.67
N TYR A 59 -21.35 -11.39 -2.38
CA TYR A 59 -20.73 -10.45 -1.46
C TYR A 59 -19.60 -9.74 -2.20
N ILE A 60 -19.85 -8.49 -2.57
CA ILE A 60 -18.90 -7.67 -3.31
C ILE A 60 -18.44 -6.54 -2.40
N SER A 61 -17.15 -6.40 -2.24
CA SER A 61 -16.53 -5.41 -1.35
C SER A 61 -15.55 -4.54 -2.11
N SER A 62 -15.49 -3.27 -1.74
CA SER A 62 -14.44 -2.36 -2.13
C SER A 62 -13.46 -2.25 -0.98
N ILE A 63 -12.23 -2.71 -1.20
CA ILE A 63 -11.18 -2.76 -0.18
C ILE A 63 -10.21 -1.62 -0.44
N THR A 64 -10.00 -0.76 0.56
CA THR A 64 -9.01 0.31 0.48
C THR A 64 -7.80 -0.04 1.34
N THR A 65 -6.65 -0.11 0.71
CA THR A 65 -5.35 -0.34 1.35
C THR A 65 -4.51 0.91 1.17
N ARG A 66 -3.89 1.40 2.24
CA ARG A 66 -2.96 2.51 2.16
C ARG A 66 -1.52 2.04 2.18
N ILE A 67 -0.74 2.70 1.35
CA ILE A 67 0.69 2.44 1.21
C ILE A 67 1.40 3.78 1.40
N GLU A 68 2.20 3.88 2.46
CA GLU A 68 2.93 5.11 2.77
C GLU A 68 4.42 4.89 2.55
N VAL A 69 5.05 5.84 1.89
CA VAL A 69 6.51 5.96 1.85
C VAL A 69 6.90 7.09 2.78
N ILE A 70 7.76 6.82 3.74
CA ILE A 70 8.20 7.82 4.71
C ILE A 70 9.71 7.98 4.61
N THR A 71 10.15 9.20 4.31
CA THR A 71 11.56 9.57 4.25
C THR A 71 11.88 10.60 5.31
N ALA A 72 13.11 10.61 5.79
CA ALA A 72 13.56 11.53 6.82
C ALA A 72 14.87 12.22 6.40
N PHE A 73 14.94 13.51 6.66
CA PHE A 73 16.10 14.34 6.39
C PHE A 73 16.40 15.21 7.60
N ASP A 74 17.59 15.79 7.65
CA ASP A 74 17.90 16.78 8.67
C ASP A 74 16.91 17.95 8.61
N THR A 75 16.66 18.59 9.75
CA THR A 75 15.66 19.66 9.85
C THR A 75 15.82 20.71 8.75
N ASN A 76 14.73 21.04 8.08
CA ASN A 76 14.65 22.00 6.99
C ASN A 76 15.51 21.65 5.76
N THR A 77 15.79 20.37 5.54
CA THR A 77 16.46 19.88 4.34
C THR A 77 15.65 18.81 3.64
N GLY A 78 16.13 18.35 2.49
CA GLY A 78 15.48 17.31 1.70
C GLY A 78 14.38 17.85 0.83
N GLY A 79 13.43 16.99 0.50
CA GLY A 79 12.29 17.30 -0.36
C GLY A 79 11.49 16.04 -0.66
N GLN A 80 10.49 16.18 -1.52
CA GLN A 80 9.57 15.10 -1.86
C GLN A 80 10.09 14.15 -2.94
N LEU A 81 11.24 14.43 -3.54
CA LEU A 81 11.73 13.65 -4.68
C LEU A 81 11.86 12.16 -4.36
N ASP A 82 12.45 11.80 -3.22
CA ASP A 82 12.65 10.39 -2.85
C ASP A 82 11.31 9.68 -2.66
N CYS A 83 10.34 10.35 -2.04
CA CYS A 83 8.98 9.81 -1.92
C CYS A 83 8.35 9.56 -3.28
N ILE A 84 8.51 10.50 -4.21
CA ILE A 84 7.94 10.39 -5.54
C ILE A 84 8.60 9.27 -6.34
N LEU A 85 9.92 9.14 -6.24
CA LEU A 85 10.66 8.07 -6.93
C LEU A 85 10.24 6.70 -6.42
N ALA A 86 10.11 6.53 -5.11
CA ALA A 86 9.62 5.28 -4.54
C ALA A 86 8.18 5.01 -4.96
N MET A 87 7.33 6.03 -4.94
CA MET A 87 5.92 5.89 -5.31
C MET A 87 5.75 5.53 -6.79
N ASN A 88 6.61 6.01 -7.67
CA ASN A 88 6.62 5.62 -9.07
C ASN A 88 6.85 4.11 -9.24
N GLN A 89 7.77 3.55 -8.48
CA GLN A 89 8.03 2.11 -8.48
C GLN A 89 6.82 1.33 -7.94
N ILE A 90 6.24 1.80 -6.86
CA ILE A 90 5.08 1.17 -6.23
C ILE A 90 3.89 1.13 -7.19
N THR A 91 3.56 2.25 -7.79
CA THR A 91 2.40 2.32 -8.69
C THR A 91 2.58 1.45 -9.94
N GLN A 92 3.79 1.38 -10.47
CA GLN A 92 4.07 0.49 -11.61
C GLN A 92 3.89 -0.98 -11.26
N LEU A 93 4.38 -1.40 -10.09
CA LEU A 93 4.23 -2.79 -9.64
C LEU A 93 2.77 -3.16 -9.42
N LEU A 94 2.00 -2.28 -8.77
CA LEU A 94 0.61 -2.59 -8.41
C LEU A 94 -0.32 -2.60 -9.63
N VAL A 95 -0.06 -1.77 -10.62
CA VAL A 95 -0.91 -1.70 -11.82
C VAL A 95 -0.57 -2.81 -12.81
N SER A 96 0.72 -3.19 -12.94
CA SER A 96 1.18 -4.13 -13.95
C SER A 96 1.17 -5.59 -13.52
N GLN A 97 1.04 -5.89 -12.24
CA GLN A 97 1.18 -7.25 -11.70
C GLN A 97 -0.15 -7.83 -11.24
N SER A 98 -1.04 -8.12 -12.21
CA SER A 98 -2.36 -8.70 -11.90
C SER A 98 -2.29 -10.03 -11.14
N SER A 99 -1.19 -10.80 -11.28
CA SER A 99 -1.02 -12.06 -10.57
C SER A 99 -0.96 -11.90 -9.05
N TYR A 100 -0.55 -10.73 -8.54
CA TYR A 100 -0.53 -10.47 -7.11
C TYR A 100 -1.94 -10.37 -6.50
N PHE A 101 -2.96 -10.26 -7.34
CA PHE A 101 -4.35 -10.15 -6.91
C PHE A 101 -5.16 -11.42 -7.16
N ASP A 102 -4.47 -12.53 -7.42
CA ASP A 102 -5.14 -13.83 -7.54
C ASP A 102 -5.42 -14.39 -6.14
N LEU A 103 -6.68 -14.31 -5.72
CA LEU A 103 -7.15 -14.85 -4.45
C LEU A 103 -8.08 -16.05 -4.65
N SER A 104 -8.01 -16.73 -5.79
CA SER A 104 -8.89 -17.85 -6.11
C SER A 104 -8.77 -19.01 -5.12
N SER A 105 -7.57 -19.25 -4.58
CA SER A 105 -7.36 -20.30 -3.58
C SER A 105 -8.05 -20.00 -2.24
N ASP A 106 -8.37 -18.74 -1.99
CA ASP A 106 -9.10 -18.30 -0.78
C ASP A 106 -10.58 -18.04 -1.05
N ASN A 107 -11.05 -18.42 -2.24
CA ASN A 107 -12.43 -18.26 -2.67
C ASN A 107 -12.86 -16.80 -2.84
N PHE A 108 -11.97 -16.01 -3.38
CA PHE A 108 -12.26 -14.63 -3.78
C PHE A 108 -11.85 -14.39 -5.22
N ASN A 109 -12.61 -13.54 -5.89
CA ASN A 109 -12.30 -13.05 -7.22
C ASN A 109 -12.02 -11.55 -7.15
N VAL A 110 -10.81 -11.13 -7.50
CA VAL A 110 -10.44 -9.71 -7.58
C VAL A 110 -10.58 -9.29 -9.04
N TYR A 111 -11.56 -8.44 -9.34
CA TYR A 111 -11.78 -8.02 -10.72
C TYR A 111 -11.68 -6.53 -10.94
N GLY A 112 -11.15 -5.81 -9.98
CA GLY A 112 -10.85 -4.40 -10.14
C GLY A 112 -9.77 -3.98 -9.15
N ALA A 113 -8.83 -3.19 -9.64
CA ALA A 113 -7.79 -2.61 -8.80
C ALA A 113 -7.36 -1.29 -9.42
N ARG A 114 -7.27 -0.24 -8.59
CA ARG A 114 -6.86 1.07 -9.07
C ARG A 114 -6.16 1.88 -7.99
N ASN A 115 -5.30 2.78 -8.44
CA ASN A 115 -4.70 3.78 -7.60
C ASN A 115 -5.67 4.95 -7.48
N ASN A 116 -6.12 5.23 -6.27
CA ASN A 116 -7.19 6.21 -6.02
C ASN A 116 -6.65 7.52 -5.48
N GLY A 117 -5.43 7.87 -5.85
CA GLY A 117 -4.80 9.13 -5.51
C GLY A 117 -3.63 9.02 -4.55
N ILE A 118 -2.73 9.98 -4.63
CA ILE A 118 -1.55 10.07 -3.78
C ILE A 118 -1.58 11.42 -3.07
N THR A 119 -1.42 11.39 -1.75
CA THR A 119 -1.34 12.58 -0.90
C THR A 119 0.07 12.72 -0.36
N TYR A 120 0.58 13.95 -0.34
CA TYR A 120 1.92 14.27 0.16
C TYR A 120 1.82 15.09 1.43
N ILE A 121 2.57 14.70 2.46
CA ILE A 121 2.58 15.36 3.76
C ILE A 121 4.03 15.65 4.16
N THR A 122 4.28 16.84 4.66
CA THR A 122 5.57 17.23 5.25
C THR A 122 5.36 17.46 6.74
N GLU A 123 6.19 16.84 7.56
CA GLU A 123 6.15 16.98 9.02
C GLU A 123 7.53 17.37 9.56
N ASP A 124 7.57 18.35 10.45
CA ASP A 124 8.78 18.70 11.16
C ASP A 124 8.75 18.11 12.56
N THR A 125 9.81 17.40 12.92
CA THR A 125 10.06 16.96 14.30
C THR A 125 11.19 17.80 14.89
N ASP A 126 11.54 17.56 16.14
CA ASP A 126 12.62 18.32 16.81
C ASP A 126 13.98 18.12 16.12
N THR A 127 14.18 16.97 15.47
CA THR A 127 15.49 16.59 14.92
C THR A 127 15.49 16.32 13.42
N GLN A 128 14.32 16.21 12.79
CA GLN A 128 14.21 15.79 11.40
C GLN A 128 13.01 16.43 10.72
N THR A 129 13.07 16.49 9.38
CA THR A 129 11.91 16.77 8.52
C THR A 129 11.52 15.48 7.82
N LEU A 130 10.26 15.08 7.97
CA LEU A 130 9.71 13.87 7.37
C LEU A 130 8.86 14.23 6.15
N TYR A 131 9.07 13.49 5.07
CA TYR A 131 8.24 13.60 3.86
C TYR A 131 7.52 12.28 3.66
N ARG A 132 6.19 12.33 3.56
CA ARG A 132 5.33 11.17 3.35
C ARG A 132 4.61 11.25 2.03
N ALA A 133 4.55 10.13 1.32
CA ALA A 133 3.65 9.95 0.19
C ALA A 133 2.69 8.82 0.55
N ILE A 134 1.39 9.08 0.45
CA ILE A 134 0.34 8.15 0.86
C ILE A 134 -0.51 7.81 -0.36
N LEU A 135 -0.46 6.56 -0.79
CA LEU A 135 -1.26 6.04 -1.88
C LEU A 135 -2.48 5.32 -1.32
N SER A 136 -3.66 5.67 -1.82
CA SER A 136 -4.88 4.91 -1.57
C SER A 136 -5.08 3.93 -2.72
N PHE A 137 -4.99 2.64 -2.44
CA PHE A 137 -5.15 1.58 -3.42
C PHE A 137 -6.47 0.86 -3.16
N GLU A 138 -7.33 0.83 -4.17
CA GLU A 138 -8.68 0.26 -4.06
C GLU A 138 -8.79 -1.01 -4.89
N SER A 139 -9.33 -2.05 -4.28
CA SER A 139 -9.59 -3.33 -4.95
C SER A 139 -11.06 -3.70 -4.81
N THR A 140 -11.65 -4.21 -5.89
CA THR A 140 -13.01 -4.75 -5.87
C THR A 140 -12.94 -6.27 -5.82
N VAL A 141 -13.53 -6.86 -4.78
CA VAL A 141 -13.39 -8.27 -4.46
C VAL A 141 -14.76 -8.90 -4.28
N GLU A 142 -14.98 -10.04 -4.94
CA GLU A 142 -16.19 -10.85 -4.80
C GLU A 142 -15.86 -12.16 -4.11
N GLN A 143 -16.65 -12.54 -3.11
CA GLN A 143 -16.57 -13.85 -2.50
C GLN A 143 -17.21 -14.90 -3.41
N THR A 144 -16.49 -15.96 -3.75
CA THR A 144 -16.94 -16.97 -4.71
C THR A 144 -17.55 -18.21 -4.07
N SER A 145 -17.42 -18.36 -2.74
CA SER A 145 -18.06 -19.49 -2.07
C SER A 145 -18.30 -19.24 -0.59
#